data_9fc33426053f122fe5f53a34467b2c6d
#
_entry.id   9fc33426053f122fe5f53a34467b2c6d
#
_cell.length_a   1.000
_cell.length_b   1.000
_cell.length_c   1.000
_cell.angle_alpha   90.00
_cell.angle_beta   90.00
_cell.angle_gamma   90.00
#
_symmetry.space_group_name_H-M   'P 1'
#
loop_
_entity.id
_entity.type
_entity.pdbx_description
1 polymer ?
#
loop_
_entity_poly.entity_id
_entity_poly.type
_entity_poly.pdbx_seq_one_letter_code
_entity_poly.pdbx_strand_id
1 'polypeptide(L)'
;MRILFKTIKRTPLTVLLFLLTAFSAAAQFPTRTVFHYPTVQPPAEIRFMDGRVDHYAIKRIAKDVMRVDLGGDQSTRIPLTVVESIRFQDGCTLYFDGGKLQFDRLVQPAWLKNEAGDAVLEGVLKLSGPQAESLMGPDLYRQFRKQSGLTLAGSITMATGVLMLVPYMGQTVSFIAGGEKAAPIGAFKAMRPLGKGVTIAGGSALLAGLVVYIIGNQGGNRVVATYNEGLGLAYTF
;
A
#
# COMPACT_ATOMS: atom_id res chain seq x y z
N MET A 1 -28.51 -40.29 -7.50
CA MET A 1 -28.61 -39.03 -6.73
C MET A 1 -27.72 -38.96 -5.48
N ARG A 2 -27.02 -40.00 -5.05
CA ARG A 2 -26.12 -40.03 -3.87
C ARG A 2 -24.66 -39.63 -4.15
N ILE A 3 -24.21 -39.58 -5.39
CA ILE A 3 -22.80 -39.33 -5.76
C ILE A 3 -22.46 -37.84 -5.80
N LEU A 4 -23.43 -36.97 -6.14
CA LEU A 4 -23.22 -35.50 -6.22
C LEU A 4 -23.00 -34.84 -4.85
N PHE A 5 -23.53 -35.38 -3.77
CA PHE A 5 -23.39 -34.82 -2.43
C PHE A 5 -22.02 -35.08 -1.77
N LYS A 6 -21.26 -36.08 -2.26
CA LYS A 6 -19.92 -36.39 -1.72
C LYS A 6 -18.84 -35.43 -2.23
N THR A 7 -19.03 -34.83 -3.41
CA THR A 7 -18.06 -33.94 -4.05
C THR A 7 -18.07 -32.54 -3.42
N ILE A 8 -19.23 -32.07 -2.94
CA ILE A 8 -19.38 -30.73 -2.35
C ILE A 8 -18.71 -30.59 -0.96
N LYS A 9 -18.56 -31.71 -0.23
CA LYS A 9 -17.92 -31.70 1.10
C LYS A 9 -16.38 -31.54 1.06
N ARG A 10 -15.74 -31.80 -0.08
CA ARG A 10 -14.26 -31.76 -0.22
C ARG A 10 -13.74 -30.45 -0.81
N THR A 11 -14.57 -29.70 -1.52
CA THR A 11 -14.20 -28.43 -2.17
C THR A 11 -13.71 -27.34 -1.21
N PRO A 12 -14.32 -27.09 -0.02
CA PRO A 12 -13.81 -26.05 0.87
C PRO A 12 -12.45 -26.40 1.48
N LEU A 13 -12.19 -27.69 1.70
CA LEU A 13 -10.92 -28.16 2.27
C LEU A 13 -9.78 -28.06 1.23
N THR A 14 -10.05 -28.39 -0.04
CA THR A 14 -9.08 -28.27 -1.14
C THR A 14 -8.77 -26.80 -1.45
N VAL A 15 -9.75 -25.90 -1.43
CA VAL A 15 -9.54 -24.47 -1.60
C VAL A 15 -8.74 -23.90 -0.43
N LEU A 16 -9.06 -24.30 0.81
CA LEU A 16 -8.29 -23.89 2.00
C LEU A 16 -6.86 -24.43 1.95
N LEU A 17 -6.64 -25.67 1.51
CA LEU A 17 -5.31 -26.26 1.36
C LEU A 17 -4.51 -25.55 0.25
N PHE A 18 -5.15 -25.21 -0.87
CA PHE A 18 -4.52 -24.46 -1.96
C PHE A 18 -4.16 -23.03 -1.52
N LEU A 19 -4.99 -22.40 -0.70
CA LEU A 19 -4.70 -21.09 -0.10
C LEU A 19 -3.56 -21.17 0.90
N LEU A 20 -3.53 -22.20 1.76
CA LEU A 20 -2.43 -22.43 2.70
C LEU A 20 -1.10 -22.71 1.99
N THR A 21 -1.10 -23.48 0.89
CA THR A 21 0.10 -23.73 0.09
C THR A 21 0.56 -22.49 -0.68
N ALA A 22 -0.38 -21.69 -1.21
CA ALA A 22 -0.05 -20.41 -1.84
C ALA A 22 0.50 -19.40 -0.81
N PHE A 23 -0.04 -19.37 0.40
CA PHE A 23 0.49 -18.56 1.51
C PHE A 23 1.89 -19.02 1.95
N SER A 24 2.10 -20.34 2.06
CA SER A 24 3.42 -20.90 2.39
C SER A 24 4.45 -20.65 1.30
N ALA A 25 4.08 -20.74 0.03
CA ALA A 25 4.95 -20.38 -1.09
C ALA A 25 5.28 -18.86 -1.12
N ALA A 26 4.33 -18.00 -0.78
CA ALA A 26 4.57 -16.57 -0.65
C ALA A 26 5.47 -16.24 0.55
N ALA A 27 5.43 -17.04 1.62
CA ALA A 27 6.27 -16.88 2.81
C ALA A 27 7.70 -17.42 2.64
N GLN A 28 7.94 -18.29 1.64
CA GLN A 28 9.25 -18.88 1.36
C GLN A 28 10.12 -18.04 0.41
N PHE A 29 9.66 -16.86 0.01
CA PHE A 29 10.56 -15.94 -0.69
C PHE A 29 11.69 -15.55 0.27
N PRO A 30 12.98 -15.73 -0.15
CA PRO A 30 14.09 -15.36 0.70
C PRO A 30 13.91 -13.91 1.13
N THR A 31 13.89 -13.70 2.43
CA THR A 31 13.96 -12.39 3.07
C THR A 31 15.32 -11.78 2.74
N ARG A 32 15.49 -11.34 1.49
CA ARG A 32 16.55 -10.40 1.17
C ARG A 32 16.19 -9.15 1.92
N THR A 33 17.09 -8.71 2.73
CA THR A 33 17.18 -7.51 3.54
C THR A 33 15.94 -6.61 3.41
N VAL A 34 15.01 -6.73 4.33
CA VAL A 34 13.89 -5.80 4.44
C VAL A 34 14.53 -4.49 4.85
N PHE A 35 14.62 -3.54 3.91
CA PHE A 35 14.99 -2.18 4.26
C PHE A 35 13.95 -1.69 5.26
N HIS A 36 14.32 -1.63 6.52
CA HIS A 36 13.50 -1.00 7.54
C HIS A 36 13.62 0.51 7.34
N TYR A 37 12.60 1.07 6.69
CA TYR A 37 12.42 2.51 6.74
C TYR A 37 12.28 2.92 8.21
N PRO A 38 12.97 3.96 8.65
CA PRO A 38 12.79 4.43 10.01
C PRO A 38 11.31 4.75 10.23
N THR A 39 10.72 4.17 11.26
CA THR A 39 9.31 4.40 11.65
C THR A 39 9.06 5.86 12.02
N VAL A 40 10.11 6.57 12.39
CA VAL A 40 10.12 8.02 12.63
C VAL A 40 11.14 8.60 11.66
N GLN A 41 10.68 9.44 10.74
CA GLN A 41 11.59 10.14 9.85
C GLN A 41 12.46 11.11 10.66
N PRO A 42 13.77 11.12 10.41
CA PRO A 42 14.64 12.10 11.03
C PRO A 42 14.22 13.52 10.59
N PRO A 43 14.46 14.53 11.46
CA PRO A 43 14.12 15.92 11.12
C PRO A 43 14.84 16.36 9.85
N ALA A 44 14.09 16.93 8.91
CA ALA A 44 14.62 17.57 7.72
C ALA A 44 14.86 19.07 8.01
N GLU A 45 15.88 19.65 7.39
CA GLU A 45 16.12 21.08 7.40
C GLU A 45 15.15 21.74 6.40
N ILE A 46 14.34 22.67 6.87
CA ILE A 46 13.38 23.41 6.07
C ILE A 46 13.82 24.86 6.02
N ARG A 47 14.14 25.35 4.82
CA ARG A 47 14.45 26.75 4.58
C ARG A 47 13.23 27.46 4.05
N PHE A 48 12.88 28.55 4.68
CA PHE A 48 11.76 29.41 4.30
C PHE A 48 12.22 30.57 3.40
N MET A 49 11.27 31.13 2.63
CA MET A 49 11.52 32.29 1.74
C MET A 49 12.00 33.55 2.47
N ASP A 50 11.72 33.65 3.77
CA ASP A 50 12.20 34.75 4.65
C ASP A 50 13.63 34.54 5.17
N GLY A 51 14.29 33.44 4.77
CA GLY A 51 15.63 33.05 5.19
C GLY A 51 15.70 32.29 6.51
N ARG A 52 14.60 32.13 7.22
CA ARG A 52 14.52 31.29 8.43
C ARG A 52 14.77 29.83 8.08
N VAL A 53 15.43 29.10 9.01
CA VAL A 53 15.71 27.68 8.90
C VAL A 53 15.19 26.98 10.15
N ASP A 54 14.34 26.00 9.95
CA ASP A 54 13.78 25.14 11.02
C ASP A 54 14.01 23.67 10.70
N HIS A 55 13.93 22.80 11.73
CA HIS A 55 14.12 21.37 11.61
C HIS A 55 12.87 20.64 12.12
N TYR A 56 12.18 19.93 11.21
CA TYR A 56 10.98 19.18 11.53
C TYR A 56 10.99 17.79 10.90
N ALA A 57 10.41 16.82 11.59
CA ALA A 57 10.06 15.55 10.98
C ALA A 57 8.84 15.73 10.05
N ILE A 58 9.02 15.42 8.76
CA ILE A 58 7.98 15.62 7.76
C ILE A 58 7.13 14.35 7.67
N LYS A 59 5.83 14.46 7.95
CA LYS A 59 4.88 13.35 7.81
C LYS A 59 4.43 13.14 6.37
N ARG A 60 4.19 14.22 5.64
CA ARG A 60 3.70 14.17 4.26
C ARG A 60 3.80 15.53 3.57
N ILE A 61 4.07 15.49 2.27
CA ILE A 61 3.94 16.63 1.37
C ILE A 61 2.80 16.31 0.38
N ALA A 62 1.79 17.16 0.31
CA ALA A 62 0.63 16.96 -0.55
C ALA A 62 0.20 18.29 -1.17
N LYS A 63 0.18 18.33 -2.49
CA LYS A 63 -0.17 19.52 -3.31
C LYS A 63 0.62 20.76 -2.92
N ASP A 64 0.04 21.61 -2.09
CA ASP A 64 0.50 22.94 -1.68
C ASP A 64 0.83 23.03 -0.18
N VAL A 65 0.73 21.91 0.54
CA VAL A 65 0.88 21.87 2.00
C VAL A 65 1.81 20.74 2.43
N MET A 66 2.70 21.07 3.34
CA MET A 66 3.53 20.10 4.08
C MET A 66 2.97 19.91 5.49
N ARG A 67 2.84 18.66 5.92
CA ARG A 67 2.49 18.29 7.30
C ARG A 67 3.74 17.89 8.04
N VAL A 68 4.04 18.59 9.13
CA VAL A 68 5.21 18.33 9.98
C VAL A 68 4.77 17.87 11.37
N ASP A 69 5.63 17.10 12.03
CA ASP A 69 5.49 16.67 13.41
C ASP A 69 6.15 17.66 14.35
N LEU A 70 5.42 18.09 15.38
CA LEU A 70 5.93 18.97 16.44
C LEU A 70 6.32 18.20 17.71
N GLY A 71 6.17 16.86 17.68
CA GLY A 71 6.30 16.00 18.85
C GLY A 71 5.01 15.87 19.67
N GLY A 72 4.91 14.82 20.50
CA GLY A 72 3.77 14.60 21.41
C GLY A 72 2.40 14.48 20.69
N ASP A 73 2.34 13.77 19.55
CA ASP A 73 1.16 13.60 18.68
C ASP A 73 0.63 14.90 18.02
N GLN A 74 1.30 16.02 18.21
CA GLN A 74 0.94 17.27 17.54
C GLN A 74 1.53 17.36 16.14
N SER A 75 0.74 17.82 15.20
CA SER A 75 1.19 18.09 13.84
C SER A 75 0.64 19.42 13.34
N THR A 76 1.46 20.17 12.61
CA THR A 76 1.03 21.41 11.97
C THR A 76 1.13 21.32 10.46
N ARG A 77 0.47 22.25 9.78
CA ARG A 77 0.48 22.36 8.32
C ARG A 77 1.22 23.64 7.94
N ILE A 78 2.22 23.48 7.08
CA ILE A 78 3.02 24.58 6.54
C ILE A 78 2.70 24.70 5.05
N PRO A 79 2.24 25.87 4.56
CA PRO A 79 2.04 26.08 3.13
C PRO A 79 3.39 26.00 2.39
N LEU A 80 3.45 25.30 1.26
CA LEU A 80 4.68 25.19 0.47
C LEU A 80 5.05 26.54 -0.21
N THR A 81 4.12 27.47 -0.32
CA THR A 81 4.37 28.81 -0.87
C THR A 81 5.36 29.64 -0.06
N VAL A 82 5.56 29.31 1.22
CA VAL A 82 6.55 30.00 2.09
C VAL A 82 7.85 29.20 2.24
N VAL A 83 7.95 28.02 1.63
CA VAL A 83 9.12 27.14 1.70
C VAL A 83 9.97 27.33 0.45
N GLU A 84 11.26 27.56 0.62
CA GLU A 84 12.26 27.65 -0.45
C GLU A 84 12.82 26.26 -0.76
N SER A 85 13.26 25.53 0.29
CA SER A 85 13.84 24.21 0.12
C SER A 85 13.66 23.31 1.35
N ILE A 86 13.71 22.01 1.12
CA ILE A 86 13.70 20.97 2.15
C ILE A 86 14.91 20.08 1.91
N ARG A 87 15.80 19.98 2.89
CA ARG A 87 16.98 19.12 2.84
C ARG A 87 16.82 17.97 3.82
N PHE A 88 16.86 16.74 3.32
CA PHE A 88 16.84 15.52 4.11
C PHE A 88 18.24 15.14 4.60
N GLN A 89 18.33 14.26 5.60
CA GLN A 89 19.62 13.89 6.21
C GLN A 89 20.56 13.13 5.27
N ASP A 90 20.01 12.39 4.31
CA ASP A 90 20.75 11.67 3.27
C ASP A 90 21.37 12.60 2.22
N GLY A 91 21.01 13.90 2.25
CA GLY A 91 21.46 14.92 1.32
C GLY A 91 20.46 15.24 0.21
N CYS A 92 19.37 14.48 0.06
CA CYS A 92 18.28 14.81 -0.86
C CYS A 92 17.77 16.22 -0.55
N THR A 93 17.65 17.07 -1.58
CA THR A 93 17.12 18.42 -1.40
C THR A 93 16.03 18.70 -2.43
N LEU A 94 14.85 19.07 -1.94
CA LEU A 94 13.70 19.50 -2.74
C LEU A 94 13.66 21.03 -2.76
N TYR A 95 13.49 21.61 -3.95
CA TYR A 95 13.32 23.06 -4.13
C TYR A 95 11.89 23.38 -4.54
N PHE A 96 11.35 24.47 -4.01
CA PHE A 96 10.00 24.94 -4.31
C PHE A 96 10.03 26.36 -4.86
N ASP A 97 9.11 26.63 -5.79
CA ASP A 97 8.87 27.97 -6.31
C ASP A 97 7.35 28.19 -6.36
N GLY A 98 6.88 29.22 -5.64
CA GLY A 98 5.45 29.47 -5.47
C GLY A 98 4.65 28.26 -4.96
N GLY A 99 5.26 27.39 -4.15
CA GLY A 99 4.68 26.16 -3.62
C GLY A 99 4.72 24.96 -4.59
N LYS A 100 5.30 25.11 -5.78
CA LYS A 100 5.46 24.03 -6.76
C LYS A 100 6.86 23.45 -6.67
N LEU A 101 6.94 22.11 -6.59
CA LEU A 101 8.22 21.39 -6.62
C LEU A 101 8.95 21.63 -7.96
N GLN A 102 10.19 22.09 -7.87
CA GLN A 102 11.13 22.21 -8.99
C GLN A 102 11.90 20.88 -9.13
N PHE A 103 11.29 19.91 -9.84
CA PHE A 103 11.83 18.57 -9.93
C PHE A 103 13.16 18.48 -10.69
N ASP A 104 13.40 19.41 -11.62
CA ASP A 104 14.64 19.59 -12.37
C ASP A 104 15.82 20.05 -11.51
N ARG A 105 15.54 20.62 -10.33
CA ARG A 105 16.53 21.06 -9.35
C ARG A 105 16.72 20.08 -8.19
N LEU A 106 16.11 18.92 -8.25
CA LEU A 106 16.25 17.88 -7.23
C LEU A 106 17.72 17.47 -7.06
N VAL A 107 18.22 17.57 -5.82
CA VAL A 107 19.56 17.09 -5.48
C VAL A 107 19.48 15.65 -5.00
N GLN A 108 20.27 14.79 -5.61
CA GLN A 108 20.39 13.38 -5.22
C GLN A 108 21.51 13.18 -4.17
N PRO A 109 21.51 12.06 -3.42
CA PRO A 109 20.66 10.89 -3.56
C PRO A 109 19.21 11.13 -3.07
N ALA A 110 18.26 10.50 -3.73
CA ALA A 110 16.84 10.62 -3.44
C ALA A 110 16.23 9.21 -3.40
N TRP A 111 16.02 8.69 -2.21
CA TRP A 111 15.51 7.32 -2.08
C TRP A 111 13.99 7.25 -2.22
N LEU A 112 13.52 6.10 -2.66
CA LEU A 112 12.13 5.85 -2.93
C LEU A 112 11.57 4.81 -1.96
N LYS A 113 10.27 4.93 -1.70
CA LYS A 113 9.44 3.95 -0.99
C LYS A 113 8.25 3.58 -1.87
N ASN A 114 7.85 2.32 -1.84
CA ASN A 114 6.60 1.89 -2.44
C ASN A 114 5.48 1.96 -1.40
N GLU A 115 4.47 2.78 -1.64
CA GLU A 115 3.26 2.83 -0.82
C GLU A 115 2.05 2.39 -1.64
N ALA A 116 1.66 1.13 -1.46
CA ALA A 116 0.50 0.52 -2.13
C ALA A 116 0.50 0.68 -3.67
N GLY A 117 1.68 0.62 -4.29
CA GLY A 117 1.87 0.77 -5.73
C GLY A 117 2.21 2.18 -6.18
N ASP A 118 2.33 3.15 -5.28
CA ASP A 118 2.81 4.50 -5.58
C ASP A 118 4.30 4.64 -5.23
N ALA A 119 5.07 5.32 -6.09
CA ALA A 119 6.44 5.71 -5.78
C ALA A 119 6.41 6.98 -4.92
N VAL A 120 6.97 6.89 -3.72
CA VAL A 120 7.00 7.98 -2.74
C VAL A 120 8.45 8.35 -2.46
N LEU A 121 8.81 9.59 -2.77
CA LEU A 121 10.14 10.15 -2.53
C LEU A 121 10.30 10.47 -1.05
N GLU A 122 11.44 10.07 -0.46
CA GLU A 122 11.78 10.26 0.95
C GLU A 122 10.66 9.80 1.92
N GLY A 123 9.76 8.90 1.46
CA GLY A 123 8.59 8.47 2.23
C GLY A 123 7.55 9.56 2.48
N VAL A 124 7.67 10.75 1.89
CA VAL A 124 6.78 11.88 2.17
C VAL A 124 6.11 12.48 0.95
N LEU A 125 6.72 12.40 -0.24
CA LEU A 125 6.22 13.00 -1.45
C LEU A 125 5.87 11.95 -2.50
N LYS A 126 4.57 11.80 -2.80
CA LYS A 126 4.11 10.93 -3.90
C LYS A 126 4.52 11.53 -5.24
N LEU A 127 5.24 10.74 -6.04
CA LEU A 127 5.67 11.12 -7.37
C LEU A 127 4.58 10.86 -8.42
N SER A 128 4.55 11.71 -9.44
CA SER A 128 3.83 11.41 -10.69
C SER A 128 4.59 10.38 -11.52
N GLY A 129 3.89 9.73 -12.47
CA GLY A 129 4.51 8.73 -13.35
C GLY A 129 5.79 9.21 -14.03
N PRO A 130 5.79 10.36 -14.74
CA PRO A 130 7.00 10.91 -15.39
C PRO A 130 8.14 11.21 -14.42
N GLN A 131 7.84 11.70 -13.21
CA GLN A 131 8.85 11.95 -12.18
C GLN A 131 9.49 10.66 -11.66
N ALA A 132 8.68 9.64 -11.40
CA ALA A 132 9.18 8.33 -10.99
C ALA A 132 10.04 7.68 -12.09
N GLU A 133 9.64 7.82 -13.37
CA GLU A 133 10.38 7.31 -14.52
C GLU A 133 11.73 8.02 -14.69
N SER A 134 11.77 9.35 -14.50
CA SER A 134 13.02 10.11 -14.61
C SER A 134 14.02 9.75 -13.51
N LEU A 135 13.56 9.34 -12.32
CA LEU A 135 14.43 8.89 -11.23
C LEU A 135 14.87 7.43 -11.40
N MET A 136 13.94 6.53 -11.63
CA MET A 136 14.22 5.08 -11.70
C MET A 136 14.87 4.67 -13.02
N GLY A 137 14.71 5.45 -14.06
CA GLY A 137 14.98 5.05 -15.43
C GLY A 137 13.85 4.19 -16.04
N PRO A 138 13.78 4.08 -17.39
CA PRO A 138 12.63 3.48 -18.08
C PRO A 138 12.43 1.99 -17.75
N ASP A 139 13.50 1.23 -17.52
CA ASP A 139 13.39 -0.22 -17.30
C ASP A 139 12.87 -0.55 -15.90
N LEU A 140 13.41 0.07 -14.85
CA LEU A 140 12.91 -0.12 -13.49
C LEU A 140 11.50 0.44 -13.33
N TYR A 141 11.23 1.60 -13.94
CA TYR A 141 9.89 2.18 -13.90
C TYR A 141 8.84 1.28 -14.58
N ARG A 142 9.17 0.66 -15.72
CA ARG A 142 8.26 -0.30 -16.38
C ARG A 142 7.96 -1.50 -15.47
N GLN A 143 8.98 -2.03 -14.79
CA GLN A 143 8.78 -3.10 -13.82
C GLN A 143 7.93 -2.65 -12.64
N PHE A 144 8.22 -1.48 -12.07
CA PHE A 144 7.44 -0.88 -10.98
C PHE A 144 5.98 -0.69 -11.38
N ARG A 145 5.71 -0.11 -12.55
CA ARG A 145 4.35 0.11 -13.06
C ARG A 145 3.57 -1.19 -13.25
N LYS A 146 4.22 -2.27 -13.68
CA LYS A 146 3.60 -3.60 -13.76
C LYS A 146 3.15 -4.09 -12.38
N GLN A 147 3.99 -3.95 -11.37
CA GLN A 147 3.68 -4.36 -10.01
C GLN A 147 2.60 -3.47 -9.37
N SER A 148 2.67 -2.17 -9.60
CA SER A 148 1.64 -1.20 -9.20
C SER A 148 0.27 -1.55 -9.81
N GLY A 149 0.24 -1.96 -11.08
CA GLY A 149 -0.97 -2.46 -11.74
C GLY A 149 -1.56 -3.68 -11.06
N LEU A 150 -0.74 -4.63 -10.64
CA LEU A 150 -1.20 -5.80 -9.87
C LEU A 150 -1.74 -5.40 -8.49
N THR A 151 -1.08 -4.49 -7.78
CA THR A 151 -1.54 -3.95 -6.50
C THR A 151 -2.93 -3.32 -6.64
N LEU A 152 -3.12 -2.49 -7.66
CA LEU A 152 -4.40 -1.85 -7.95
C LEU A 152 -5.48 -2.88 -8.31
N ALA A 153 -5.17 -3.83 -9.20
CA ALA A 153 -6.11 -4.90 -9.59
C ALA A 153 -6.54 -5.73 -8.38
N GLY A 154 -5.59 -6.10 -7.50
CA GLY A 154 -5.88 -6.79 -6.25
C GLY A 154 -6.81 -5.98 -5.34
N SER A 155 -6.55 -4.69 -5.18
CA SER A 155 -7.40 -3.79 -4.37
C SER A 155 -8.83 -3.70 -4.90
N ILE A 156 -9.00 -3.55 -6.21
CA ILE A 156 -10.34 -3.49 -6.85
C ILE A 156 -11.06 -4.82 -6.67
N THR A 157 -10.36 -5.94 -6.86
CA THR A 157 -10.96 -7.28 -6.70
C THR A 157 -11.39 -7.53 -5.25
N MET A 158 -10.60 -7.12 -4.26
CA MET A 158 -10.98 -7.18 -2.84
C MET A 158 -12.21 -6.33 -2.56
N ALA A 159 -12.24 -5.09 -3.03
CA ALA A 159 -13.38 -4.19 -2.82
C ALA A 159 -14.67 -4.78 -3.42
N THR A 160 -14.59 -5.35 -4.62
CA THR A 160 -15.71 -6.06 -5.26
C THR A 160 -16.17 -7.25 -4.43
N GLY A 161 -15.22 -8.05 -3.91
CA GLY A 161 -15.51 -9.16 -3.01
C GLY A 161 -16.25 -8.72 -1.75
N VAL A 162 -15.82 -7.64 -1.11
CA VAL A 162 -16.50 -7.06 0.07
C VAL A 162 -17.92 -6.63 -0.28
N LEU A 163 -18.14 -5.94 -1.39
CA LEU A 163 -19.47 -5.51 -1.82
C LEU A 163 -20.43 -6.70 -2.03
N MET A 164 -19.93 -7.80 -2.60
CA MET A 164 -20.71 -9.02 -2.77
C MET A 164 -21.07 -9.70 -1.44
N LEU A 165 -20.31 -9.45 -0.37
CA LEU A 165 -20.59 -10.00 0.97
C LEU A 165 -21.60 -9.18 1.78
N VAL A 166 -21.93 -7.95 1.37
CA VAL A 166 -22.85 -7.05 2.11
C VAL A 166 -24.19 -7.71 2.43
N PRO A 167 -24.90 -8.40 1.51
CA PRO A 167 -26.17 -9.04 1.85
C PRO A 167 -26.02 -10.14 2.91
N TYR A 168 -24.93 -10.90 2.87
CA TYR A 168 -24.63 -11.91 3.88
C TYR A 168 -24.34 -11.27 5.25
N MET A 169 -23.58 -10.19 5.30
CA MET A 169 -23.28 -9.45 6.53
C MET A 169 -24.57 -8.90 7.16
N GLY A 170 -25.45 -8.32 6.36
CA GLY A 170 -26.75 -7.81 6.83
C GLY A 170 -27.62 -8.92 7.45
N GLN A 171 -27.71 -10.09 6.83
CA GLN A 171 -28.41 -11.22 7.40
C GLN A 171 -27.75 -11.75 8.68
N THR A 172 -26.43 -11.84 8.71
CA THR A 172 -25.69 -12.26 9.92
C THR A 172 -25.99 -11.34 11.10
N VAL A 173 -26.00 -10.02 10.89
CA VAL A 173 -26.36 -9.03 11.93
C VAL A 173 -27.79 -9.27 12.43
N SER A 174 -28.75 -9.53 11.54
CA SER A 174 -30.14 -9.81 11.92
C SER A 174 -30.25 -11.07 12.80
N PHE A 175 -29.51 -12.12 12.49
CA PHE A 175 -29.47 -13.35 13.31
C PHE A 175 -28.81 -13.14 14.67
N ILE A 176 -27.74 -12.33 14.74
CA ILE A 176 -27.09 -11.93 16.00
C ILE A 176 -28.10 -11.16 16.88
N ALA A 177 -28.81 -10.20 16.29
CA ALA A 177 -29.84 -9.42 17.00
C ALA A 177 -31.01 -10.31 17.50
N GLY A 178 -31.29 -11.41 16.81
CA GLY A 178 -32.26 -12.44 17.25
C GLY A 178 -31.73 -13.39 18.32
N GLY A 179 -30.49 -13.26 18.79
CA GLY A 179 -29.89 -14.08 19.85
C GLY A 179 -29.39 -15.44 19.39
N GLU A 180 -29.21 -15.68 18.09
CA GLU A 180 -28.72 -16.95 17.58
C GLU A 180 -27.21 -17.14 17.77
N LYS A 181 -26.80 -18.20 18.48
CA LYS A 181 -25.38 -18.49 18.76
C LYS A 181 -24.54 -18.83 17.53
N ALA A 182 -25.16 -19.32 16.45
CA ALA A 182 -24.51 -19.70 15.18
C ALA A 182 -24.93 -18.77 14.02
N ALA A 183 -25.08 -17.48 14.30
CA ALA A 183 -25.56 -16.47 13.35
C ALA A 183 -24.94 -16.54 11.95
N PRO A 184 -23.60 -16.67 11.75
CA PRO A 184 -23.04 -16.76 10.41
C PRO A 184 -23.51 -17.97 9.61
N ILE A 185 -23.63 -19.14 10.26
CA ILE A 185 -24.08 -20.38 9.61
C ILE A 185 -25.58 -20.32 9.34
N GLY A 186 -26.37 -19.79 10.31
CA GLY A 186 -27.80 -19.57 10.18
C GLY A 186 -28.13 -18.63 9.03
N ALA A 187 -27.47 -17.48 8.97
CA ALA A 187 -27.60 -16.50 7.90
C ALA A 187 -27.32 -17.12 6.52
N PHE A 188 -26.22 -17.84 6.38
CA PHE A 188 -25.89 -18.48 5.10
C PHE A 188 -26.91 -19.57 4.69
N LYS A 189 -27.39 -20.38 5.65
CA LYS A 189 -28.43 -21.39 5.37
C LYS A 189 -29.76 -20.77 4.95
N ALA A 190 -30.15 -19.65 5.54
CA ALA A 190 -31.39 -18.94 5.24
C ALA A 190 -31.37 -18.22 3.89
N MET A 191 -30.21 -17.97 3.30
CA MET A 191 -30.10 -17.33 1.99
C MET A 191 -30.72 -18.14 0.87
N ARG A 192 -31.33 -17.44 -0.09
CA ARG A 192 -31.73 -18.04 -1.37
C ARG A 192 -30.50 -18.56 -2.15
N PRO A 193 -30.68 -19.53 -3.06
CA PRO A 193 -29.56 -20.10 -3.83
C PRO A 193 -28.67 -19.08 -4.52
N LEU A 194 -29.27 -18.03 -5.12
CA LEU A 194 -28.54 -16.93 -5.73
C LEU A 194 -27.67 -16.17 -4.72
N GLY A 195 -28.23 -15.86 -3.53
CA GLY A 195 -27.50 -15.18 -2.46
C GLY A 195 -26.30 -16.01 -1.96
N LYS A 196 -26.46 -17.32 -1.83
CA LYS A 196 -25.34 -18.23 -1.49
C LYS A 196 -24.24 -18.19 -2.56
N GLY A 197 -24.62 -18.23 -3.83
CA GLY A 197 -23.67 -18.11 -4.95
C GLY A 197 -22.89 -16.80 -4.91
N VAL A 198 -23.57 -15.67 -4.71
CA VAL A 198 -22.94 -14.33 -4.60
C VAL A 198 -22.01 -14.26 -3.39
N THR A 199 -22.39 -14.82 -2.24
CA THR A 199 -21.54 -14.85 -1.03
C THR A 199 -20.28 -15.68 -1.26
N ILE A 200 -20.38 -16.85 -1.89
CA ILE A 200 -19.20 -17.67 -2.21
C ILE A 200 -18.29 -16.94 -3.21
N ALA A 201 -18.87 -16.36 -4.26
CA ALA A 201 -18.11 -15.58 -5.25
C ALA A 201 -17.42 -14.38 -4.61
N GLY A 202 -18.11 -13.65 -3.73
CA GLY A 202 -17.56 -12.53 -2.98
C GLY A 202 -16.39 -12.93 -2.08
N GLY A 203 -16.52 -14.00 -1.32
CA GLY A 203 -15.43 -14.55 -0.50
C GLY A 203 -14.21 -14.98 -1.34
N SER A 204 -14.45 -15.65 -2.46
CA SER A 204 -13.39 -16.05 -3.38
C SER A 204 -12.68 -14.85 -4.02
N ALA A 205 -13.44 -13.84 -4.45
CA ALA A 205 -12.89 -12.61 -5.02
C ALA A 205 -12.04 -11.83 -3.99
N LEU A 206 -12.51 -11.76 -2.75
CA LEU A 206 -11.77 -11.09 -1.66
C LEU A 206 -10.42 -11.77 -1.43
N LEU A 207 -10.39 -13.11 -1.32
CA LEU A 207 -9.16 -13.85 -1.11
C LEU A 207 -8.22 -13.78 -2.32
N ALA A 208 -8.72 -13.93 -3.53
CA ALA A 208 -7.93 -13.81 -4.76
C ALA A 208 -7.35 -12.40 -4.90
N GLY A 209 -8.15 -11.38 -4.64
CA GLY A 209 -7.72 -9.98 -4.65
C GLY A 209 -6.61 -9.70 -3.63
N LEU A 210 -6.72 -10.27 -2.42
CA LEU A 210 -5.68 -10.14 -1.39
C LEU A 210 -4.35 -10.75 -1.84
N VAL A 211 -4.37 -11.95 -2.44
CA VAL A 211 -3.16 -12.59 -2.96
C VAL A 211 -2.51 -11.73 -4.06
N VAL A 212 -3.29 -11.25 -5.03
CA VAL A 212 -2.79 -10.40 -6.12
C VAL A 212 -2.23 -9.08 -5.57
N TYR A 213 -2.90 -8.48 -4.59
CA TYR A 213 -2.42 -7.26 -3.90
C TYR A 213 -1.07 -7.49 -3.24
N ILE A 214 -0.91 -8.57 -2.48
CA ILE A 214 0.35 -8.90 -1.79
C ILE A 214 1.49 -9.09 -2.81
N ILE A 215 1.24 -9.86 -3.89
CA ILE A 215 2.24 -10.09 -4.94
C ILE A 215 2.67 -8.77 -5.58
N GLY A 216 1.72 -7.92 -5.95
CA GLY A 216 1.99 -6.63 -6.56
C GLY A 216 2.78 -5.71 -5.62
N ASN A 217 2.36 -5.61 -4.37
CA ASN A 217 3.02 -4.75 -3.39
C ASN A 217 4.45 -5.21 -3.07
N GLN A 218 4.66 -6.53 -2.87
CA GLN A 218 6.01 -7.07 -2.65
C GLN A 218 6.90 -6.91 -3.89
N GLY A 219 6.36 -7.08 -5.09
CA GLY A 219 7.08 -6.82 -6.33
C GLY A 219 7.50 -5.36 -6.46
N GLY A 220 6.61 -4.42 -6.15
CA GLY A 220 6.91 -2.99 -6.12
C GLY A 220 8.01 -2.65 -5.10
N ASN A 221 7.96 -3.22 -3.90
CA ASN A 221 9.00 -3.04 -2.88
C ASN A 221 10.37 -3.51 -3.37
N ARG A 222 10.44 -4.63 -4.10
CA ARG A 222 11.71 -5.14 -4.65
C ARG A 222 12.29 -4.20 -5.70
N VAL A 223 11.46 -3.67 -6.60
CA VAL A 223 11.92 -2.73 -7.63
C VAL A 223 12.49 -1.46 -6.98
N VAL A 224 11.80 -0.91 -6.00
CA VAL A 224 12.26 0.26 -5.24
C VAL A 224 13.54 -0.04 -4.46
N ALA A 225 13.66 -1.22 -3.85
CA ALA A 225 14.88 -1.64 -3.18
C ALA A 225 16.07 -1.71 -4.16
N THR A 226 15.87 -2.27 -5.35
CA THR A 226 16.90 -2.32 -6.40
C THR A 226 17.36 -0.91 -6.83
N TYR A 227 16.42 0.03 -6.95
CA TYR A 227 16.76 1.43 -7.23
C TYR A 227 17.59 2.04 -6.10
N ASN A 228 17.18 1.90 -4.85
CA ASN A 228 17.90 2.45 -3.69
C ASN A 228 19.29 1.81 -3.51
N GLU A 229 19.43 0.50 -3.75
CA GLU A 229 20.73 -0.19 -3.76
C GLU A 229 21.67 0.38 -4.83
N GLY A 230 21.14 0.70 -6.01
CA GLY A 230 21.89 1.32 -7.11
C GLY A 230 22.41 2.72 -6.76
N LEU A 231 21.76 3.44 -5.84
CA LEU A 231 22.24 4.73 -5.33
C LEU A 231 23.34 4.60 -4.26
N GLY A 232 23.71 3.39 -3.85
CA GLY A 232 24.64 3.16 -2.74
C GLY A 232 24.07 3.50 -1.36
N LEU A 233 22.76 3.69 -1.26
CA LEU A 233 22.04 4.00 -0.02
C LEU A 233 21.68 2.71 0.74
N ALA A 234 22.57 1.74 0.81
CA ALA A 234 22.43 0.60 1.70
C ALA A 234 22.76 1.06 3.12
N TYR A 235 21.75 1.48 3.85
CA TYR A 235 21.89 1.66 5.29
C TYR A 235 22.04 0.28 5.95
N THR A 236 23.25 -0.04 6.35
CA THR A 236 23.53 -1.12 7.31
C THR A 236 23.18 -0.57 8.69
N PHE A 237 22.12 -1.09 9.31
CA PHE A 237 21.81 -0.91 10.71
C PHE A 237 22.26 -2.13 11.50
#